data_48fb3f0d256d93cdb06d53aa75811811
#
_entry.id   48fb3f0d256d93cdb06d53aa75811811
#
_cell.length_a   1.000
_cell.length_b   1.000
_cell.length_c   1.000
_cell.angle_alpha   90.00
_cell.angle_beta   90.00
_cell.angle_gamma   90.00
#
_symmetry.space_group_name_H-M   'P 1'
#
loop_
_entity.id
_entity.type
_entity.pdbx_description
1 polymer ?
#
loop_
_entity_poly.entity_id
_entity_poly.type
_entity_poly.pdbx_seq_one_letter_code
_entity_poly.pdbx_strand_id
1 'polypeptide(L)'
;YGLMDTSSIDAVNATNITSQPFLNSKGQGVIVGIIDTGIDYLSENFCDTAGNTRIMAIWDQTLEYRQNLYVNYGRIYEQAEINTALEAYRNGLNPYDYVGTTDITGHGTFMAGVIASRKIDDYIGVAPEASIVCVKLKNAKKYLRDYFYIRDDAVCFEETDIMLAARFLKDYAGLKKMPLVIYMGLGSGLGSRTGGSPLSNVLDSLTMHVNTCVVVPAGNEAVKRTHFSGYASVVPEYKEMEINVERRGKGFVLEIWAKSLDVLSVSIISPTGEIIPRIPARIGSSTQYSFLLENSRIYVDYQITETVAGQEVIFMRFERPAEGLWKIDVYSLTNLPGYFNAWITLKELMDCDAYFL
;
A
#
# COMPACT_ATOMS: atom_id res chain seq x y z
N TYR A 1 15.28 -3.15 -4.09
CA TYR A 1 15.08 -4.39 -4.86
C TYR A 1 16.23 -4.52 -5.83
N GLY A 2 16.96 -5.63 -5.79
CA GLY A 2 17.89 -6.03 -6.85
C GLY A 2 17.11 -6.49 -8.08
N LEU A 3 17.77 -6.54 -9.22
CA LEU A 3 17.24 -7.14 -10.44
C LEU A 3 16.76 -8.56 -10.09
N MET A 4 15.50 -8.86 -10.42
CA MET A 4 14.98 -10.22 -10.26
C MET A 4 15.61 -11.09 -11.34
N ASP A 5 16.29 -12.13 -10.91
CA ASP A 5 16.73 -13.19 -11.77
C ASP A 5 15.64 -14.26 -11.94
N THR A 6 15.89 -15.25 -12.78
CA THR A 6 14.99 -16.39 -12.98
C THR A 6 14.76 -17.22 -11.72
N SER A 7 15.60 -17.06 -10.70
CA SER A 7 15.53 -17.82 -9.44
C SER A 7 14.22 -17.58 -8.65
N SER A 8 13.64 -16.39 -8.73
CA SER A 8 12.37 -16.09 -8.07
C SER A 8 11.17 -16.76 -8.76
N ILE A 9 11.21 -16.92 -10.07
CA ILE A 9 10.21 -17.64 -10.86
C ILE A 9 10.31 -19.14 -10.56
N ASP A 10 11.52 -19.66 -10.45
CA ASP A 10 11.79 -21.06 -10.12
C ASP A 10 11.41 -21.37 -8.66
N ALA A 11 11.63 -20.43 -7.72
CA ALA A 11 11.25 -20.60 -6.32
C ALA A 11 9.74 -20.84 -6.10
N VAL A 12 8.90 -20.31 -7.00
CA VAL A 12 7.43 -20.53 -6.99
C VAL A 12 6.99 -21.61 -7.98
N ASN A 13 7.93 -22.32 -8.60
CA ASN A 13 7.69 -23.36 -9.62
C ASN A 13 6.90 -22.88 -10.86
N ALA A 14 6.91 -21.58 -11.15
CA ALA A 14 6.19 -21.03 -12.29
C ALA A 14 6.76 -21.51 -13.63
N THR A 15 8.08 -21.72 -13.71
CA THR A 15 8.77 -22.29 -14.88
C THR A 15 8.22 -23.65 -15.25
N ASN A 16 7.90 -24.49 -14.26
CA ASN A 16 7.32 -25.81 -14.50
C ASN A 16 5.92 -25.75 -15.13
N ILE A 17 5.15 -24.69 -14.86
CA ILE A 17 3.81 -24.49 -15.46
C ILE A 17 3.93 -23.93 -16.86
N THR A 18 4.77 -22.92 -17.05
CA THR A 18 4.93 -22.24 -18.34
C THR A 18 5.66 -23.08 -19.38
N SER A 19 6.51 -24.03 -18.96
CA SER A 19 7.25 -24.94 -19.81
C SER A 19 6.49 -26.22 -20.21
N GLN A 20 5.31 -26.47 -19.60
CA GLN A 20 4.50 -27.65 -19.92
C GLN A 20 3.85 -27.53 -21.30
N PRO A 21 4.21 -28.37 -22.28
CA PRO A 21 3.70 -28.25 -23.66
C PRO A 21 2.18 -28.38 -23.78
N PHE A 22 1.55 -29.08 -22.84
CA PHE A 22 0.10 -29.35 -22.86
C PHE A 22 -0.73 -28.27 -22.16
N LEU A 23 -0.16 -27.53 -21.20
CA LEU A 23 -0.87 -26.50 -20.45
C LEU A 23 -0.81 -25.16 -21.16
N ASN A 24 0.32 -24.82 -21.79
CA ASN A 24 0.59 -23.56 -22.46
C ASN A 24 0.06 -22.31 -21.71
N SER A 25 0.17 -22.37 -20.35
CA SER A 25 -0.41 -21.37 -19.44
C SER A 25 0.51 -20.15 -19.33
N LYS A 26 0.43 -19.26 -20.32
CA LYS A 26 1.23 -18.03 -20.41
C LYS A 26 0.42 -16.75 -20.23
N GLY A 27 -0.84 -16.89 -19.78
CA GLY A 27 -1.74 -15.77 -19.51
C GLY A 27 -2.60 -15.32 -20.69
N GLN A 28 -2.66 -16.09 -21.79
CA GLN A 28 -3.54 -15.75 -22.92
C GLN A 28 -4.99 -15.62 -22.48
N GLY A 29 -5.67 -14.58 -22.94
CA GLY A 29 -7.09 -14.34 -22.67
C GLY A 29 -7.39 -13.87 -21.25
N VAL A 30 -6.36 -13.54 -20.45
CA VAL A 30 -6.49 -12.98 -19.10
C VAL A 30 -6.00 -11.54 -19.08
N ILE A 31 -6.71 -10.66 -18.37
CA ILE A 31 -6.25 -9.30 -18.07
C ILE A 31 -5.48 -9.34 -16.74
N VAL A 32 -4.26 -8.82 -16.74
CA VAL A 32 -3.55 -8.40 -15.55
C VAL A 32 -3.79 -6.91 -15.35
N GLY A 33 -4.52 -6.56 -14.31
CA GLY A 33 -4.74 -5.19 -13.88
C GLY A 33 -3.68 -4.76 -12.88
N ILE A 34 -2.92 -3.72 -13.20
CA ILE A 34 -1.80 -3.22 -12.37
C ILE A 34 -2.22 -1.90 -11.74
N ILE A 35 -2.19 -1.81 -10.41
CA ILE A 35 -2.45 -0.58 -9.64
C ILE A 35 -1.13 -0.15 -9.01
N ASP A 36 -0.47 0.87 -9.60
CA ASP A 36 0.89 1.26 -9.22
C ASP A 36 1.23 2.69 -9.66
N THR A 37 2.52 3.01 -9.82
CA THR A 37 3.06 4.32 -10.22
C THR A 37 2.92 4.62 -11.72
N GLY A 38 2.49 3.66 -12.51
CA GLY A 38 2.34 3.75 -13.96
C GLY A 38 2.98 2.58 -14.70
N ILE A 39 3.17 2.74 -15.99
CA ILE A 39 3.87 1.78 -16.85
C ILE A 39 4.55 2.53 -18.00
N ASP A 40 5.79 2.17 -18.29
CA ASP A 40 6.47 2.62 -19.51
C ASP A 40 5.92 1.83 -20.71
N TYR A 41 4.94 2.43 -21.35
CA TYR A 41 4.27 1.81 -22.52
C TYR A 41 5.14 1.73 -23.75
N LEU A 42 6.27 2.44 -23.79
CA LEU A 42 7.24 2.38 -24.91
C LEU A 42 8.13 1.14 -24.85
N SER A 43 8.17 0.45 -23.72
CA SER A 43 8.98 -0.75 -23.55
C SER A 43 8.48 -1.89 -24.46
N GLU A 44 9.37 -2.45 -25.25
CA GLU A 44 9.10 -3.63 -26.09
C GLU A 44 8.66 -4.85 -25.28
N ASN A 45 8.95 -4.88 -23.97
CA ASN A 45 8.53 -5.93 -23.06
C ASN A 45 7.02 -6.14 -23.04
N PHE A 46 6.27 -5.09 -23.35
CA PHE A 46 4.79 -5.12 -23.31
C PHE A 46 4.17 -5.17 -24.71
N CYS A 47 4.96 -5.44 -25.74
CA CYS A 47 4.47 -5.65 -27.10
C CYS A 47 4.29 -7.14 -27.41
N ASP A 48 3.44 -7.45 -28.39
CA ASP A 48 3.35 -8.77 -28.99
C ASP A 48 4.47 -9.01 -30.03
N THR A 49 4.46 -10.15 -30.68
CA THR A 49 5.46 -10.50 -31.71
C THR A 49 5.35 -9.65 -32.99
N ALA A 50 4.21 -9.00 -33.20
CA ALA A 50 3.98 -8.08 -34.32
C ALA A 50 4.38 -6.64 -33.98
N GLY A 51 4.77 -6.39 -32.71
CA GLY A 51 5.14 -5.08 -32.21
C GLY A 51 3.96 -4.22 -31.74
N ASN A 52 2.74 -4.75 -31.66
CA ASN A 52 1.61 -4.04 -31.09
C ASN A 52 1.62 -4.17 -29.57
N THR A 53 1.12 -3.14 -28.87
CA THR A 53 1.05 -3.20 -27.41
C THR A 53 0.05 -4.26 -26.93
N ARG A 54 0.40 -4.96 -25.85
CA ARG A 54 -0.52 -5.80 -25.06
C ARG A 54 -1.21 -5.01 -23.96
N ILE A 55 -0.87 -3.73 -23.80
CA ILE A 55 -1.53 -2.81 -22.87
C ILE A 55 -2.85 -2.38 -23.50
N MET A 56 -3.95 -2.88 -22.97
CA MET A 56 -5.30 -2.59 -23.46
C MET A 56 -5.79 -1.20 -23.08
N ALA A 57 -5.42 -0.75 -21.88
CA ALA A 57 -5.72 0.60 -21.41
C ALA A 57 -4.74 1.05 -20.32
N ILE A 58 -4.54 2.37 -20.23
CA ILE A 58 -3.87 3.05 -19.11
C ILE A 58 -4.82 4.11 -18.58
N TRP A 59 -5.21 4.02 -17.30
CA TRP A 59 -5.86 5.13 -16.61
C TRP A 59 -4.83 5.90 -15.79
N ASP A 60 -4.49 7.10 -16.23
CA ASP A 60 -3.61 8.01 -15.47
C ASP A 60 -4.47 8.95 -14.64
N GLN A 61 -4.45 8.77 -13.32
CA GLN A 61 -5.20 9.58 -12.35
C GLN A 61 -4.58 10.97 -12.13
N THR A 62 -3.34 11.20 -12.63
CA THR A 62 -2.61 12.46 -12.41
C THR A 62 -2.91 13.52 -13.47
N LEU A 63 -3.47 13.11 -14.62
CA LEU A 63 -3.75 13.98 -15.74
C LEU A 63 -5.11 14.68 -15.62
N GLU A 64 -5.29 15.75 -16.38
CA GLU A 64 -6.57 16.42 -16.50
C GLU A 64 -7.64 15.47 -17.05
N TYR A 65 -8.85 15.65 -16.55
CA TYR A 65 -9.98 14.81 -16.92
C TYR A 65 -10.34 14.94 -18.41
N ARG A 66 -10.43 13.80 -19.08
CA ARG A 66 -11.05 13.69 -20.39
C ARG A 66 -12.32 12.82 -20.26
N GLN A 67 -13.44 13.35 -20.70
CA GLN A 67 -14.74 12.67 -20.60
C GLN A 67 -14.68 11.24 -21.15
N ASN A 68 -15.17 10.31 -20.36
CA ASN A 68 -15.30 8.89 -20.68
C ASN A 68 -16.44 8.25 -19.89
N LEU A 69 -16.69 6.95 -20.09
CA LEU A 69 -17.80 6.23 -19.46
C LEU A 69 -17.42 5.54 -18.13
N TYR A 70 -16.12 5.51 -17.77
CA TYR A 70 -15.63 4.64 -16.69
C TYR A 70 -15.27 5.40 -15.43
N VAL A 71 -14.71 6.59 -15.56
CA VAL A 71 -14.11 7.33 -14.45
C VAL A 71 -14.50 8.82 -14.47
N ASN A 72 -14.42 9.49 -13.33
CA ASN A 72 -14.83 10.89 -13.16
C ASN A 72 -13.62 11.85 -13.08
N TYR A 73 -12.39 11.35 -13.17
CA TYR A 73 -11.17 12.14 -13.16
C TYR A 73 -10.03 11.40 -13.87
N GLY A 74 -8.96 12.11 -14.17
CA GLY A 74 -7.83 11.55 -14.90
C GLY A 74 -8.15 11.26 -16.37
N ARG A 75 -7.24 10.61 -17.03
CA ARG A 75 -7.34 10.30 -18.46
C ARG A 75 -7.11 8.83 -18.73
N ILE A 76 -7.97 8.24 -19.54
CA ILE A 76 -7.80 6.87 -20.05
C ILE A 76 -7.22 6.96 -21.47
N TYR A 77 -6.20 6.15 -21.73
CA TYR A 77 -5.66 5.86 -23.04
C TYR A 77 -5.98 4.43 -23.41
N GLU A 78 -6.65 4.24 -24.52
CA GLU A 78 -6.98 2.91 -25.04
C GLU A 78 -5.86 2.35 -25.91
N GLN A 79 -5.86 1.05 -26.15
CA GLN A 79 -4.83 0.32 -26.92
C GLN A 79 -4.52 0.96 -28.27
N ALA A 80 -5.53 1.49 -28.97
CA ALA A 80 -5.34 2.13 -30.27
C ALA A 80 -4.49 3.41 -30.16
N GLU A 81 -4.73 4.25 -29.14
CA GLU A 81 -3.94 5.47 -28.89
C GLU A 81 -2.49 5.09 -28.54
N ILE A 82 -2.30 4.04 -27.75
CA ILE A 82 -0.96 3.54 -27.36
C ILE A 82 -0.21 3.02 -28.59
N ASN A 83 -0.85 2.24 -29.46
CA ASN A 83 -0.23 1.79 -30.71
C ASN A 83 0.14 2.97 -31.61
N THR A 84 -0.69 4.01 -31.71
CA THR A 84 -0.35 5.22 -32.46
C THR A 84 0.89 5.91 -31.90
N ALA A 85 1.01 6.00 -30.57
CA ALA A 85 2.19 6.56 -29.91
C ALA A 85 3.45 5.71 -30.16
N LEU A 86 3.33 4.38 -30.16
CA LEU A 86 4.44 3.46 -30.49
C LEU A 86 4.89 3.62 -31.94
N GLU A 87 3.95 3.78 -32.87
CA GLU A 87 4.28 4.03 -34.27
C GLU A 87 4.98 5.39 -34.44
N ALA A 88 4.47 6.43 -33.77
CA ALA A 88 5.13 7.75 -33.75
C ALA A 88 6.56 7.66 -33.20
N TYR A 89 6.78 6.93 -32.10
CA TYR A 89 8.10 6.70 -31.53
C TYR A 89 9.07 6.02 -32.51
N ARG A 90 8.62 4.96 -33.19
CA ARG A 90 9.44 4.24 -34.22
C ARG A 90 9.80 5.12 -35.39
N ASN A 91 8.95 6.09 -35.71
CA ASN A 91 9.18 7.08 -36.76
C ASN A 91 9.99 8.31 -36.29
N GLY A 92 10.52 8.31 -35.07
CA GLY A 92 11.31 9.41 -34.50
C GLY A 92 10.49 10.64 -34.07
N LEU A 93 9.17 10.50 -33.95
CA LEU A 93 8.28 11.53 -33.44
C LEU A 93 8.13 11.40 -31.91
N ASN A 94 7.69 12.48 -31.27
CA ASN A 94 7.46 12.45 -29.83
C ASN A 94 6.18 11.66 -29.47
N PRO A 95 6.29 10.47 -28.84
CA PRO A 95 5.13 9.63 -28.51
C PRO A 95 4.22 10.28 -27.45
N TYR A 96 4.76 11.15 -26.62
CA TYR A 96 4.00 11.80 -25.53
C TYR A 96 3.00 12.86 -26.02
N ASP A 97 3.08 13.28 -27.29
CA ASP A 97 2.05 14.11 -27.91
C ASP A 97 0.74 13.34 -28.10
N TYR A 98 0.80 12.01 -28.15
CA TYR A 98 -0.34 11.09 -28.29
C TYR A 98 -0.76 10.51 -26.94
N VAL A 99 0.20 9.97 -26.17
CA VAL A 99 -0.02 9.33 -24.88
C VAL A 99 0.90 9.96 -23.84
N GLY A 100 0.41 11.00 -23.15
CA GLY A 100 1.19 11.86 -22.25
C GLY A 100 1.41 11.29 -20.84
N THR A 101 1.25 9.99 -20.64
CA THR A 101 1.54 9.33 -19.35
C THR A 101 2.97 8.77 -19.32
N THR A 102 3.58 8.80 -18.14
CA THR A 102 4.92 8.27 -17.89
C THR A 102 4.98 7.60 -16.53
N ASP A 103 5.86 6.63 -16.35
CA ASP A 103 6.19 6.08 -15.03
C ASP A 103 7.54 6.65 -14.56
N ILE A 104 7.49 7.77 -13.83
CA ILE A 104 8.70 8.47 -13.34
C ILE A 104 9.44 7.62 -12.28
N THR A 105 8.69 6.90 -11.45
CA THR A 105 9.25 6.08 -10.36
C THR A 105 9.86 4.79 -10.89
N GLY A 106 9.31 4.25 -11.97
CA GLY A 106 9.71 2.99 -12.56
C GLY A 106 9.22 1.74 -11.83
N HIS A 107 8.60 1.89 -10.65
CA HIS A 107 8.15 0.75 -9.84
C HIS A 107 7.04 -0.04 -10.56
N GLY A 108 6.01 0.61 -11.06
CA GLY A 108 4.92 -0.05 -11.76
C GLY A 108 5.40 -0.74 -13.05
N THR A 109 6.33 -0.11 -13.79
CA THR A 109 6.96 -0.69 -14.97
C THR A 109 7.75 -1.94 -14.64
N PHE A 110 8.54 -1.89 -13.55
CA PHE A 110 9.31 -3.03 -13.07
C PHE A 110 8.39 -4.20 -12.69
N MET A 111 7.33 -3.93 -11.92
CA MET A 111 6.38 -4.95 -11.51
C MET A 111 5.59 -5.53 -12.70
N ALA A 112 5.20 -4.67 -13.65
CA ALA A 112 4.60 -5.13 -14.91
C ALA A 112 5.54 -6.07 -15.67
N GLY A 113 6.84 -5.78 -15.68
CA GLY A 113 7.88 -6.62 -16.25
C GLY A 113 7.95 -7.99 -15.61
N VAL A 114 8.00 -8.03 -14.27
CA VAL A 114 7.99 -9.29 -13.49
C VAL A 114 6.79 -10.16 -13.84
N ILE A 115 5.63 -9.54 -13.98
CA ILE A 115 4.37 -10.25 -14.22
C ILE A 115 4.24 -10.66 -15.68
N ALA A 116 4.46 -9.74 -16.64
CA ALA A 116 3.98 -9.90 -18.00
C ALA A 116 5.01 -9.53 -19.07
N SER A 117 6.31 -9.43 -18.76
CA SER A 117 7.33 -9.21 -19.78
C SER A 117 7.33 -10.34 -20.80
N ARG A 118 7.38 -9.98 -22.08
CA ARG A 118 7.75 -10.92 -23.14
C ARG A 118 9.22 -11.33 -22.95
N LYS A 119 9.58 -12.52 -23.45
CA LYS A 119 10.98 -12.97 -23.42
C LYS A 119 11.87 -11.97 -24.18
N ILE A 120 12.79 -11.31 -23.43
CA ILE A 120 13.86 -10.49 -23.97
C ILE A 120 15.13 -11.01 -23.30
N ASP A 121 16.07 -11.42 -24.12
CA ASP A 121 17.28 -12.12 -23.70
C ASP A 121 16.92 -13.36 -22.84
N ASP A 122 17.41 -13.43 -21.60
CA ASP A 122 17.18 -14.53 -20.68
C ASP A 122 16.01 -14.29 -19.70
N TYR A 123 15.36 -13.11 -19.76
CA TYR A 123 14.25 -12.78 -18.87
C TYR A 123 12.88 -12.97 -19.55
N ILE A 124 11.95 -13.58 -18.80
CA ILE A 124 10.55 -13.76 -19.18
C ILE A 124 9.66 -13.55 -17.95
N GLY A 125 8.59 -12.79 -18.09
CA GLY A 125 7.59 -12.64 -17.03
C GLY A 125 6.79 -13.94 -16.79
N VAL A 126 6.08 -14.00 -15.68
CA VAL A 126 5.26 -15.17 -15.31
C VAL A 126 4.12 -15.43 -16.29
N ALA A 127 3.50 -14.35 -16.82
CA ALA A 127 2.37 -14.39 -17.76
C ALA A 127 2.67 -13.57 -19.02
N PRO A 128 3.65 -13.99 -19.87
CA PRO A 128 4.18 -13.17 -20.95
C PRO A 128 3.19 -12.93 -22.10
N GLU A 129 2.07 -13.59 -22.13
CA GLU A 129 1.02 -13.46 -23.15
C GLU A 129 -0.29 -12.86 -22.59
N ALA A 130 -0.27 -12.43 -21.32
CA ALA A 130 -1.42 -11.73 -20.72
C ALA A 130 -1.63 -10.34 -21.35
N SER A 131 -2.89 -9.92 -21.38
CA SER A 131 -3.25 -8.53 -21.64
C SER A 131 -3.05 -7.69 -20.38
N ILE A 132 -2.65 -6.43 -20.54
CA ILE A 132 -2.32 -5.54 -19.42
C ILE A 132 -3.31 -4.37 -19.38
N VAL A 133 -3.83 -4.02 -18.20
CA VAL A 133 -4.50 -2.76 -17.94
C VAL A 133 -3.81 -2.11 -16.75
N CYS A 134 -3.29 -0.91 -16.92
CA CYS A 134 -2.56 -0.21 -15.86
C CYS A 134 -3.37 0.98 -15.32
N VAL A 135 -3.38 1.14 -14.02
CA VAL A 135 -3.83 2.37 -13.35
C VAL A 135 -2.64 3.03 -12.68
N LYS A 136 -2.28 4.19 -13.19
CA LYS A 136 -1.32 5.07 -12.55
C LYS A 136 -2.02 5.91 -11.51
N LEU A 137 -1.68 5.68 -10.25
CA LEU A 137 -2.25 6.38 -9.12
C LEU A 137 -1.71 7.82 -9.02
N LYS A 138 -2.56 8.72 -8.56
CA LYS A 138 -2.13 10.07 -8.15
C LYS A 138 -1.66 10.07 -6.70
N ASN A 139 -0.71 10.92 -6.39
CA ASN A 139 -0.22 11.09 -5.02
C ASN A 139 -1.35 11.52 -4.06
N ALA A 140 -1.25 11.06 -2.82
CA ALA A 140 -2.12 11.46 -1.73
C ALA A 140 -2.12 12.98 -1.54
N LYS A 141 -3.29 13.52 -1.19
CA LYS A 141 -3.47 14.96 -0.98
C LYS A 141 -2.63 15.47 0.18
N LYS A 142 -2.16 16.71 0.05
CA LYS A 142 -1.26 17.32 1.03
C LYS A 142 -1.79 17.25 2.46
N TYR A 143 -3.07 17.51 2.70
CA TYR A 143 -3.64 17.50 4.05
C TYR A 143 -3.57 16.11 4.72
N LEU A 144 -3.71 15.01 3.95
CA LEU A 144 -3.53 13.66 4.46
C LEU A 144 -2.06 13.39 4.78
N ARG A 145 -1.16 13.79 3.88
CA ARG A 145 0.28 13.64 4.10
C ARG A 145 0.73 14.40 5.35
N ASP A 146 0.24 15.62 5.54
CA ASP A 146 0.51 16.43 6.73
C ASP A 146 -0.06 15.76 7.99
N TYR A 147 -1.28 15.23 7.93
CA TYR A 147 -1.93 14.55 9.05
C TYR A 147 -1.17 13.33 9.52
N PHE A 148 -0.63 12.53 8.58
CA PHE A 148 0.13 11.31 8.88
C PHE A 148 1.64 11.55 8.98
N TYR A 149 2.11 12.79 8.99
CA TYR A 149 3.51 13.20 9.05
C TYR A 149 4.39 12.56 7.97
N ILE A 150 3.84 12.39 6.77
CA ILE A 150 4.56 11.80 5.65
C ILE A 150 5.58 12.82 5.11
N ARG A 151 6.79 12.36 4.84
CA ARG A 151 7.84 13.21 4.26
C ARG A 151 7.43 13.72 2.87
N ASP A 152 7.91 14.91 2.50
CA ASP A 152 7.39 15.63 1.32
C ASP A 152 7.74 14.94 -0.02
N ASP A 153 8.85 14.21 -0.07
CA ASP A 153 9.34 13.50 -1.25
C ASP A 153 8.83 12.05 -1.36
N ALA A 154 8.11 11.54 -0.36
CA ALA A 154 7.59 10.18 -0.40
C ALA A 154 6.47 10.04 -1.43
N VAL A 155 6.49 8.93 -2.16
CA VAL A 155 5.39 8.51 -3.02
C VAL A 155 4.39 7.73 -2.18
N CYS A 156 3.18 8.25 -2.06
CA CYS A 156 2.10 7.60 -1.31
C CYS A 156 0.74 7.91 -1.94
N PHE A 157 -0.24 7.06 -1.69
CA PHE A 157 -1.53 7.08 -2.36
C PHE A 157 -2.68 7.09 -1.36
N GLU A 158 -3.86 7.56 -1.79
CA GLU A 158 -5.08 7.52 -1.01
C GLU A 158 -5.82 6.20 -1.22
N GLU A 159 -6.37 5.66 -0.14
CA GLU A 159 -7.15 4.42 -0.17
C GLU A 159 -8.32 4.49 -1.16
N THR A 160 -9.01 5.64 -1.20
CA THR A 160 -10.14 5.86 -2.12
C THR A 160 -9.76 5.80 -3.59
N ASP A 161 -8.57 6.29 -3.97
CA ASP A 161 -8.08 6.22 -5.35
C ASP A 161 -7.71 4.80 -5.75
N ILE A 162 -7.21 4.00 -4.79
CA ILE A 162 -6.94 2.57 -4.98
C ILE A 162 -8.25 1.78 -5.16
N MET A 163 -9.27 2.06 -4.32
CA MET A 163 -10.59 1.42 -4.46
C MET A 163 -11.24 1.71 -5.83
N LEU A 164 -11.14 2.97 -6.29
CA LEU A 164 -11.64 3.35 -7.60
C LEU A 164 -10.85 2.69 -8.74
N ALA A 165 -9.53 2.54 -8.57
CA ALA A 165 -8.68 1.81 -9.51
C ALA A 165 -9.10 0.33 -9.64
N ALA A 166 -9.32 -0.33 -8.51
CA ALA A 166 -9.76 -1.73 -8.50
C ALA A 166 -11.14 -1.90 -9.16
N ARG A 167 -12.07 -0.99 -8.90
CA ARG A 167 -13.37 -0.96 -9.54
C ARG A 167 -13.27 -0.74 -11.06
N PHE A 168 -12.47 0.24 -11.50
CA PHE A 168 -12.22 0.48 -12.93
C PHE A 168 -11.72 -0.77 -13.64
N LEU A 169 -10.72 -1.46 -13.06
CA LEU A 169 -10.19 -2.71 -13.63
C LEU A 169 -11.27 -3.78 -13.75
N LYS A 170 -12.13 -3.92 -12.74
CA LYS A 170 -13.24 -4.87 -12.74
C LYS A 170 -14.25 -4.56 -13.83
N ASP A 171 -14.68 -3.30 -13.92
CA ASP A 171 -15.66 -2.85 -14.90
C ASP A 171 -15.10 -3.01 -16.32
N TYR A 172 -13.82 -2.65 -16.53
CA TYR A 172 -13.13 -2.80 -17.82
C TYR A 172 -13.04 -4.27 -18.27
N ALA A 173 -12.60 -5.16 -17.37
CA ALA A 173 -12.52 -6.59 -17.66
C ALA A 173 -13.90 -7.20 -17.93
N GLY A 174 -14.92 -6.76 -17.21
CA GLY A 174 -16.32 -7.16 -17.44
C GLY A 174 -16.83 -6.82 -18.84
N LEU A 175 -16.53 -5.62 -19.32
CA LEU A 175 -16.88 -5.20 -20.70
C LEU A 175 -16.13 -5.97 -21.77
N LYS A 176 -14.86 -6.29 -21.53
CA LYS A 176 -14.05 -7.15 -22.43
C LYS A 176 -14.40 -8.63 -22.30
N LYS A 177 -15.22 -9.02 -21.29
CA LYS A 177 -15.61 -10.42 -20.97
C LYS A 177 -14.39 -11.32 -20.75
N MET A 178 -13.37 -10.78 -20.05
CA MET A 178 -12.13 -11.49 -19.78
C MET A 178 -11.94 -11.71 -18.28
N PRO A 179 -11.31 -12.82 -17.87
CA PRO A 179 -10.84 -13.00 -16.50
C PRO A 179 -9.85 -11.89 -16.10
N LEU A 180 -9.83 -11.55 -14.81
CA LEU A 180 -9.03 -10.46 -14.27
C LEU A 180 -8.18 -10.94 -13.08
N VAL A 181 -6.89 -10.63 -13.13
CA VAL A 181 -5.99 -10.70 -11.98
C VAL A 181 -5.56 -9.27 -11.64
N ILE A 182 -5.97 -8.77 -10.49
CA ILE A 182 -5.54 -7.45 -10.00
C ILE A 182 -4.26 -7.63 -9.20
N TYR A 183 -3.20 -6.98 -9.61
CA TYR A 183 -1.97 -6.80 -8.86
C TYR A 183 -1.95 -5.40 -8.24
N MET A 184 -1.72 -5.32 -6.94
CA MET A 184 -1.56 -4.08 -6.20
C MET A 184 -0.24 -4.14 -5.42
N GLY A 185 0.82 -3.52 -5.96
CA GLY A 185 2.17 -3.49 -5.38
C GLY A 185 2.33 -2.50 -4.23
N LEU A 186 1.28 -2.28 -3.44
CA LEU A 186 1.19 -1.23 -2.43
C LEU A 186 0.89 -1.83 -1.06
N GLY A 187 1.34 -1.15 -0.02
CA GLY A 187 1.10 -1.57 1.36
C GLY A 187 0.98 -0.40 2.33
N SER A 188 0.40 -0.66 3.49
CA SER A 188 0.34 0.28 4.62
C SER A 188 0.84 -0.39 5.90
N GLY A 189 1.56 0.38 6.72
CA GLY A 189 1.89 -0.03 8.09
C GLY A 189 0.72 0.12 9.08
N LEU A 190 -0.35 0.82 8.68
CA LEU A 190 -1.49 1.17 9.51
C LEU A 190 -2.74 0.37 9.09
N GLY A 191 -3.72 0.33 9.99
CA GLY A 191 -5.01 -0.32 9.79
C GLY A 191 -5.15 -1.69 10.42
N SER A 192 -6.39 -2.16 10.50
CA SER A 192 -6.73 -3.49 11.04
C SER A 192 -6.07 -4.60 10.25
N ARG A 193 -5.46 -5.57 10.93
CA ARG A 193 -4.86 -6.77 10.34
C ARG A 193 -5.84 -7.93 10.20
N THR A 194 -7.11 -7.68 10.40
CA THR A 194 -8.18 -8.68 10.27
C THR A 194 -8.91 -8.65 8.92
N GLY A 195 -8.41 -7.83 7.99
CA GLY A 195 -9.08 -7.65 6.69
C GLY A 195 -10.29 -6.71 6.75
N GLY A 196 -10.51 -6.01 7.86
CA GLY A 196 -11.66 -5.14 8.08
C GLY A 196 -11.50 -3.71 7.56
N SER A 197 -10.43 -3.35 6.84
CA SER A 197 -10.32 -2.00 6.27
C SER A 197 -11.32 -1.79 5.11
N PRO A 198 -11.72 -0.54 4.82
CA PRO A 198 -12.58 -0.25 3.66
C PRO A 198 -12.02 -0.81 2.35
N LEU A 199 -10.71 -0.67 2.13
CA LEU A 199 -10.05 -1.25 0.95
C LEU A 199 -10.15 -2.77 0.93
N SER A 200 -9.88 -3.45 2.06
CA SER A 200 -9.99 -4.91 2.14
C SER A 200 -11.39 -5.39 1.79
N ASN A 201 -12.44 -4.72 2.31
CA ASN A 201 -13.83 -5.06 2.02
C ASN A 201 -14.18 -4.88 0.54
N VAL A 202 -13.66 -3.82 -0.10
CA VAL A 202 -13.83 -3.61 -1.55
C VAL A 202 -13.14 -4.74 -2.32
N LEU A 203 -11.90 -5.06 -2.00
CA LEU A 203 -11.15 -6.13 -2.68
C LEU A 203 -11.83 -7.49 -2.49
N ASP A 204 -12.29 -7.81 -1.27
CA ASP A 204 -13.05 -9.04 -0.99
C ASP A 204 -14.32 -9.10 -1.85
N SER A 205 -15.07 -8.01 -1.92
CA SER A 205 -16.30 -7.98 -2.74
C SER A 205 -16.02 -8.23 -4.23
N LEU A 206 -14.87 -7.78 -4.73
CA LEU A 206 -14.47 -8.03 -6.12
C LEU A 206 -14.10 -9.51 -6.34
N THR A 207 -13.48 -10.17 -5.37
CA THR A 207 -13.12 -11.59 -5.47
C THR A 207 -14.31 -12.54 -5.37
N MET A 208 -15.45 -12.08 -4.82
CA MET A 208 -16.68 -12.87 -4.84
C MET A 208 -17.22 -13.11 -6.26
N HIS A 209 -16.79 -12.33 -7.22
CA HIS A 209 -17.14 -12.55 -8.62
C HIS A 209 -16.23 -13.61 -9.26
N VAL A 210 -16.85 -14.55 -9.97
CA VAL A 210 -16.14 -15.56 -10.75
C VAL A 210 -15.15 -14.89 -11.71
N ASN A 211 -13.99 -15.51 -11.89
CA ASN A 211 -12.91 -15.02 -12.77
C ASN A 211 -12.22 -13.73 -12.32
N THR A 212 -12.25 -13.42 -11.02
CA THR A 212 -11.46 -12.30 -10.46
C THR A 212 -10.57 -12.79 -9.33
N CYS A 213 -9.29 -12.43 -9.39
CA CYS A 213 -8.30 -12.69 -8.35
C CYS A 213 -7.59 -11.38 -7.98
N VAL A 214 -7.26 -11.20 -6.70
CA VAL A 214 -6.49 -10.05 -6.21
C VAL A 214 -5.21 -10.56 -5.56
N VAL A 215 -4.09 -9.96 -5.93
CA VAL A 215 -2.75 -10.28 -5.43
C VAL A 215 -2.13 -9.04 -4.80
N VAL A 216 -1.70 -9.16 -3.55
CA VAL A 216 -1.09 -8.10 -2.75
C VAL A 216 0.24 -8.57 -2.16
N PRO A 217 1.23 -7.68 -1.93
CA PRO A 217 2.51 -8.05 -1.32
C PRO A 217 2.37 -8.25 0.19
N ALA A 218 3.29 -8.99 0.78
CA ALA A 218 3.41 -9.15 2.22
C ALA A 218 4.05 -7.93 2.92
N GLY A 219 4.69 -7.02 2.18
CA GLY A 219 5.38 -5.83 2.68
C GLY A 219 6.89 -6.01 2.87
N ASN A 220 7.58 -4.92 3.18
CA ASN A 220 9.04 -4.82 3.24
C ASN A 220 9.57 -4.50 4.64
N GLU A 221 8.71 -4.57 5.67
CA GLU A 221 9.03 -4.05 7.01
C GLU A 221 9.65 -5.10 7.97
N ALA A 222 9.86 -6.35 7.52
CA ALA A 222 10.26 -7.48 8.38
C ALA A 222 11.47 -7.22 9.30
N VAL A 223 12.45 -6.41 8.85
CA VAL A 223 13.67 -6.10 9.62
C VAL A 223 13.69 -4.67 10.16
N LYS A 224 12.63 -3.89 9.96
CA LYS A 224 12.62 -2.45 10.28
C LYS A 224 12.10 -2.12 11.68
N ARG A 225 11.74 -3.13 12.46
CA ARG A 225 11.24 -3.00 13.83
C ARG A 225 10.06 -2.02 13.95
N THR A 226 9.13 -2.08 13.01
CA THR A 226 7.92 -1.25 12.99
C THR A 226 6.70 -1.92 13.61
N HIS A 227 6.86 -3.14 14.12
CA HIS A 227 5.83 -3.93 14.78
C HIS A 227 6.27 -4.39 16.17
N PHE A 228 5.34 -4.32 17.12
CA PHE A 228 5.46 -4.86 18.48
C PHE A 228 4.23 -5.68 18.82
N SER A 229 4.37 -6.74 19.59
CA SER A 229 3.24 -7.49 20.14
C SER A 229 3.48 -7.86 21.60
N GLY A 230 2.42 -7.92 22.38
CA GLY A 230 2.52 -8.23 23.80
C GLY A 230 1.19 -8.50 24.48
N TYR A 231 1.28 -8.82 25.76
CA TYR A 231 0.14 -8.94 26.65
C TYR A 231 0.16 -7.80 27.65
N ALA A 232 -0.84 -6.94 27.60
CA ALA A 232 -1.06 -5.91 28.58
C ALA A 232 -1.44 -6.55 29.92
N SER A 233 -0.76 -6.17 31.00
CA SER A 233 -1.08 -6.65 32.35
C SER A 233 -2.33 -5.95 32.89
N VAL A 234 -2.99 -6.58 33.87
CA VAL A 234 -4.15 -6.01 34.56
C VAL A 234 -3.68 -4.89 35.48
N VAL A 235 -4.39 -3.77 35.49
CA VAL A 235 -4.13 -2.63 36.39
C VAL A 235 -3.96 -3.11 37.83
N PRO A 236 -2.92 -2.66 38.59
CA PRO A 236 -2.01 -1.54 38.32
C PRO A 236 -0.76 -1.90 37.48
N GLU A 237 -0.53 -3.17 37.14
CA GLU A 237 0.59 -3.57 36.35
C GLU A 237 0.40 -3.21 34.84
N TYR A 238 1.48 -3.20 34.09
CA TYR A 238 1.48 -2.83 32.68
C TYR A 238 2.47 -3.65 31.88
N LYS A 239 2.34 -3.61 30.55
CA LYS A 239 3.37 -4.02 29.61
C LYS A 239 4.01 -2.78 29.02
N GLU A 240 5.30 -2.59 29.29
CA GLU A 240 6.09 -1.52 28.68
C GLU A 240 6.40 -1.85 27.23
N MET A 241 6.24 -0.85 26.36
CA MET A 241 6.62 -0.86 24.96
C MET A 241 7.55 0.33 24.72
N GLU A 242 8.76 0.05 24.23
CA GLU A 242 9.80 1.04 24.03
C GLU A 242 9.94 1.40 22.56
N ILE A 243 9.94 2.71 22.27
CA ILE A 243 10.13 3.28 20.93
C ILE A 243 11.35 4.17 20.98
N ASN A 244 12.38 3.82 20.23
CA ASN A 244 13.55 4.67 20.05
C ASN A 244 13.34 5.60 18.87
N VAL A 245 13.55 6.90 19.08
CA VAL A 245 13.62 7.93 18.04
C VAL A 245 15.07 8.31 17.85
N GLU A 246 15.70 7.83 16.79
CA GLU A 246 17.12 8.13 16.50
C GLU A 246 17.30 9.51 15.87
N ARG A 247 16.34 9.93 15.07
CA ARG A 247 16.37 11.22 14.38
C ARG A 247 15.00 11.88 14.44
N ARG A 248 15.00 13.11 14.92
CA ARG A 248 13.81 13.96 14.95
C ARG A 248 13.35 14.32 13.54
N GLY A 249 12.02 14.40 13.35
CA GLY A 249 11.39 14.78 12.11
C GLY A 249 10.02 15.41 12.36
N LYS A 250 9.16 15.40 11.33
CA LYS A 250 7.77 15.90 11.46
C LYS A 250 6.99 15.06 12.47
N GLY A 251 7.17 13.73 12.45
CA GLY A 251 6.48 12.82 13.34
C GLY A 251 6.25 11.44 12.75
N PHE A 252 5.49 10.65 13.50
CA PHE A 252 5.01 9.34 13.08
C PHE A 252 3.65 9.02 13.71
N VAL A 253 3.00 8.00 13.19
CA VAL A 253 1.77 7.44 13.73
C VAL A 253 2.06 6.09 14.35
N LEU A 254 1.48 5.86 15.52
CA LEU A 254 1.46 4.58 16.22
C LEU A 254 0.00 4.14 16.37
N GLU A 255 -0.32 2.93 15.94
CA GLU A 255 -1.60 2.28 16.23
C GLU A 255 -1.38 1.10 17.17
N ILE A 256 -2.18 1.02 18.22
CA ILE A 256 -2.22 -0.12 19.13
C ILE A 256 -3.60 -0.77 18.99
N TRP A 257 -3.62 -1.99 18.50
CA TRP A 257 -4.83 -2.78 18.25
C TRP A 257 -4.99 -3.85 19.31
N ALA A 258 -6.07 -3.76 20.09
CA ALA A 258 -6.44 -4.79 21.03
C ALA A 258 -7.08 -5.99 20.32
N LYS A 259 -6.96 -7.19 20.90
CA LYS A 259 -7.79 -8.31 20.48
C LYS A 259 -9.27 -8.01 20.83
N SER A 260 -10.18 -8.53 20.03
CA SER A 260 -11.63 -8.37 20.28
C SER A 260 -12.00 -8.67 21.73
N LEU A 261 -12.83 -7.82 22.33
CA LEU A 261 -13.29 -7.79 23.72
C LEU A 261 -12.27 -7.27 24.76
N ASP A 262 -11.00 -7.11 24.42
CA ASP A 262 -10.03 -6.46 25.29
C ASP A 262 -10.16 -4.94 25.19
N VAL A 263 -10.07 -4.26 26.33
CA VAL A 263 -10.03 -2.79 26.42
C VAL A 263 -8.74 -2.40 27.09
N LEU A 264 -7.99 -1.53 26.42
CA LEU A 264 -6.66 -1.10 26.83
C LEU A 264 -6.65 0.37 27.22
N SER A 265 -5.66 0.75 27.99
CA SER A 265 -5.31 2.14 28.24
C SER A 265 -3.81 2.31 28.23
N VAL A 266 -3.31 3.53 28.03
CA VAL A 266 -1.87 3.79 27.95
C VAL A 266 -1.43 4.90 28.87
N SER A 267 -0.16 4.87 29.31
CA SER A 267 0.60 6.01 29.81
C SER A 267 1.79 6.27 28.91
N ILE A 268 2.35 7.46 28.96
CA ILE A 268 3.44 7.88 28.08
C ILE A 268 4.56 8.48 28.93
N ILE A 269 5.79 8.04 28.68
CA ILE A 269 6.99 8.57 29.32
C ILE A 269 7.93 9.08 28.23
N SER A 270 8.33 10.34 28.34
CA SER A 270 9.24 10.96 27.39
C SER A 270 10.72 10.59 27.64
N PRO A 271 11.62 10.85 26.70
CA PRO A 271 13.06 10.61 26.90
C PRO A 271 13.68 11.35 28.09
N THR A 272 13.14 12.50 28.49
CA THR A 272 13.63 13.25 29.67
C THR A 272 12.95 12.82 30.97
N GLY A 273 12.00 11.88 30.93
CA GLY A 273 11.28 11.37 32.08
C GLY A 273 10.00 12.13 32.44
N GLU A 274 9.51 13.02 31.59
CA GLU A 274 8.18 13.62 31.77
C GLU A 274 7.10 12.54 31.56
N ILE A 275 6.14 12.45 32.47
CA ILE A 275 5.15 11.37 32.50
C ILE A 275 3.75 11.94 32.25
N ILE A 276 3.07 11.44 31.24
CA ILE A 276 1.62 11.53 31.12
C ILE A 276 1.03 10.29 31.79
N PRO A 277 0.29 10.46 32.90
CA PRO A 277 -0.28 9.34 33.63
C PRO A 277 -1.30 8.61 32.76
N ARG A 278 -1.69 7.41 33.20
CA ARG A 278 -2.62 6.56 32.48
C ARG A 278 -3.83 7.32 31.95
N ILE A 279 -3.97 7.34 30.62
CA ILE A 279 -5.04 7.97 29.87
C ILE A 279 -6.22 6.99 29.84
N PRO A 280 -7.38 7.34 30.45
CA PRO A 280 -8.52 6.43 30.47
C PRO A 280 -9.08 6.19 29.07
N ALA A 281 -9.33 4.92 28.74
CA ALA A 281 -10.05 4.56 27.51
C ALA A 281 -11.50 5.08 27.60
N ARG A 282 -11.89 5.94 26.66
CA ARG A 282 -13.24 6.48 26.52
C ARG A 282 -13.62 6.48 25.05
N ILE A 283 -14.82 6.04 24.75
CA ILE A 283 -15.34 5.98 23.39
C ILE A 283 -15.26 7.38 22.75
N GLY A 284 -14.58 7.44 21.59
CA GLY A 284 -14.45 8.67 20.79
C GLY A 284 -13.68 9.80 21.48
N SER A 285 -12.88 9.50 22.52
CA SER A 285 -12.04 10.52 23.13
C SER A 285 -10.83 10.83 22.26
N SER A 286 -10.58 12.12 22.06
CA SER A 286 -9.39 12.67 21.41
C SER A 286 -8.75 13.67 22.34
N THR A 287 -7.49 13.45 22.69
CA THR A 287 -6.78 14.30 23.65
C THR A 287 -5.37 14.60 23.14
N GLN A 288 -4.92 15.84 23.35
CA GLN A 288 -3.56 16.29 23.05
C GLN A 288 -2.76 16.43 24.32
N TYR A 289 -1.55 15.92 24.31
CA TYR A 289 -0.56 16.08 25.37
C TYR A 289 0.67 16.81 24.84
N SER A 290 1.17 17.78 25.61
CA SER A 290 2.36 18.56 25.24
C SER A 290 3.48 18.28 26.23
N PHE A 291 4.62 17.86 25.72
CA PHE A 291 5.85 17.65 26.47
C PHE A 291 6.71 18.92 26.32
N LEU A 292 6.81 19.67 27.41
CA LEU A 292 7.39 21.01 27.37
C LEU A 292 8.90 20.99 27.16
N LEU A 293 9.60 20.07 27.82
CA LEU A 293 11.05 19.97 27.73
C LEU A 293 11.51 19.52 26.36
N GLU A 294 10.77 18.58 25.75
CA GLU A 294 11.07 18.05 24.42
C GLU A 294 10.52 18.92 23.29
N ASN A 295 9.60 19.84 23.57
CA ASN A 295 8.83 20.55 22.55
C ASN A 295 8.16 19.58 21.56
N SER A 296 7.56 18.50 22.11
CA SER A 296 6.86 17.44 21.40
C SER A 296 5.39 17.44 21.75
N ARG A 297 4.53 16.98 20.84
CA ARG A 297 3.11 16.77 21.09
C ARG A 297 2.70 15.37 20.72
N ILE A 298 1.81 14.79 21.52
CA ILE A 298 1.21 13.50 21.22
C ILE A 298 -0.30 13.64 21.27
N TYR A 299 -0.95 13.26 20.18
CA TYR A 299 -2.41 13.15 20.11
C TYR A 299 -2.77 11.69 20.35
N VAL A 300 -3.76 11.46 21.19
CA VAL A 300 -4.24 10.12 21.53
C VAL A 300 -5.74 10.04 21.30
N ASP A 301 -6.12 9.21 20.36
CA ASP A 301 -7.51 8.98 19.97
C ASP A 301 -7.90 7.53 20.30
N TYR A 302 -9.01 7.34 21.03
CA TYR A 302 -9.55 6.04 21.37
C TYR A 302 -10.78 5.72 20.52
N GLN A 303 -10.70 4.63 19.77
CA GLN A 303 -11.85 4.03 19.11
C GLN A 303 -12.09 2.65 19.74
N ILE A 304 -12.94 2.61 20.76
CA ILE A 304 -13.37 1.38 21.38
C ILE A 304 -14.45 0.78 20.49
N THR A 305 -14.21 -0.38 19.94
CA THR A 305 -15.05 -0.98 18.88
C THR A 305 -14.94 -0.17 17.57
N GLU A 306 -13.77 -0.23 16.95
CA GLU A 306 -13.61 0.26 15.58
C GLU A 306 -14.68 -0.42 14.70
N THR A 307 -15.36 0.40 13.87
CA THR A 307 -16.66 0.05 13.26
C THR A 307 -16.58 -1.14 12.31
N VAL A 308 -15.42 -1.39 11.74
CA VAL A 308 -15.23 -2.43 10.71
C VAL A 308 -14.59 -3.69 11.28
N ALA A 309 -13.60 -3.54 12.14
CA ALA A 309 -12.85 -4.66 12.71
C ALA A 309 -13.46 -5.19 14.02
N GLY A 310 -14.33 -4.43 14.69
CA GLY A 310 -14.90 -4.77 15.99
C GLY A 310 -13.87 -4.83 17.11
N GLN A 311 -12.72 -4.18 16.92
CA GLN A 311 -11.59 -4.15 17.86
C GLN A 311 -11.39 -2.74 18.39
N GLU A 312 -10.74 -2.61 19.54
CA GLU A 312 -10.24 -1.32 19.99
C GLU A 312 -8.99 -0.94 19.21
N VAL A 313 -8.90 0.31 18.78
CA VAL A 313 -7.67 0.93 18.34
C VAL A 313 -7.37 2.17 19.17
N ILE A 314 -6.13 2.27 19.65
CA ILE A 314 -5.56 3.48 20.21
C ILE A 314 -4.68 4.07 19.11
N PHE A 315 -5.13 5.17 18.53
CA PHE A 315 -4.44 5.86 17.46
C PHE A 315 -3.66 7.03 18.04
N MET A 316 -2.33 6.99 17.89
CA MET A 316 -1.45 7.99 18.48
C MET A 316 -0.64 8.68 17.40
N ARG A 317 -0.61 10.01 17.41
CA ARG A 317 0.23 10.80 16.50
C ARG A 317 1.29 11.52 17.30
N PHE A 318 2.55 11.21 17.02
CA PHE A 318 3.71 11.84 17.62
C PHE A 318 4.17 12.97 16.71
N GLU A 319 3.89 14.22 17.12
CA GLU A 319 4.32 15.43 16.40
C GLU A 319 5.65 15.90 16.95
N ARG A 320 6.65 16.01 16.08
CA ARG A 320 8.02 16.41 16.41
C ARG A 320 8.59 15.69 17.64
N PRO A 321 8.58 14.35 17.66
CA PRO A 321 9.09 13.61 18.81
C PRO A 321 10.56 13.93 19.04
N ALA A 322 10.94 14.15 20.30
CA ALA A 322 12.35 14.28 20.67
C ALA A 322 13.11 12.98 20.44
N GLU A 323 14.38 13.10 20.15
CA GLU A 323 15.31 11.95 20.06
C GLU A 323 15.46 11.29 21.43
N GLY A 324 15.58 9.99 21.43
CA GLY A 324 15.72 9.17 22.60
C GLY A 324 14.62 8.15 22.79
N LEU A 325 14.53 7.61 24.00
CA LEU A 325 13.67 6.49 24.34
C LEU A 325 12.31 6.97 24.85
N TRP A 326 11.28 6.75 24.08
CA TRP A 326 9.89 6.91 24.49
C TRP A 326 9.36 5.59 25.03
N LYS A 327 8.61 5.62 26.14
CA LYS A 327 7.97 4.44 26.73
C LYS A 327 6.47 4.61 26.73
N ILE A 328 5.78 3.57 26.30
CA ILE A 328 4.32 3.48 26.33
C ILE A 328 3.97 2.28 27.22
N ASP A 329 3.38 2.55 28.37
CA ASP A 329 2.88 1.50 29.23
C ASP A 329 1.45 1.17 28.82
N VAL A 330 1.19 -0.10 28.54
CA VAL A 330 -0.11 -0.59 28.10
C VAL A 330 -0.74 -1.41 29.20
N TYR A 331 -1.96 -1.02 29.59
CA TYR A 331 -2.73 -1.62 30.69
C TYR A 331 -3.97 -2.30 30.15
N SER A 332 -4.30 -3.49 30.65
CA SER A 332 -5.61 -4.09 30.42
C SER A 332 -6.62 -3.54 31.44
N LEU A 333 -7.79 -3.14 30.95
CA LEU A 333 -8.93 -2.73 31.76
C LEU A 333 -9.90 -3.87 32.08
N THR A 334 -9.66 -5.04 31.50
CA THR A 334 -10.40 -6.27 31.85
C THR A 334 -9.72 -6.99 32.99
N ASN A 335 -10.38 -8.01 33.55
CA ASN A 335 -9.82 -8.80 34.66
C ASN A 335 -8.78 -9.84 34.19
N LEU A 336 -8.40 -9.81 32.93
CA LEU A 336 -7.43 -10.73 32.28
C LEU A 336 -6.41 -9.92 31.50
N PRO A 337 -5.19 -10.45 31.31
CA PRO A 337 -4.23 -9.84 30.40
C PRO A 337 -4.78 -9.76 28.98
N GLY A 338 -4.69 -8.58 28.35
CA GLY A 338 -5.17 -8.32 27.00
C GLY A 338 -4.06 -8.44 25.97
N TYR A 339 -4.27 -9.21 24.90
CA TYR A 339 -3.31 -9.28 23.79
C TYR A 339 -3.45 -8.07 22.88
N PHE A 340 -2.31 -7.50 22.51
CA PHE A 340 -2.29 -6.39 21.55
C PHE A 340 -1.13 -6.48 20.58
N ASN A 341 -1.32 -5.81 19.45
CA ASN A 341 -0.28 -5.50 18.47
C ASN A 341 -0.18 -3.99 18.31
N ALA A 342 1.03 -3.53 18.04
CA ALA A 342 1.29 -2.12 17.76
C ALA A 342 2.11 -1.97 16.48
N TRP A 343 1.76 -0.98 15.66
CA TRP A 343 2.46 -0.67 14.42
C TRP A 343 2.78 0.82 14.31
N ILE A 344 3.97 1.10 13.79
CA ILE A 344 4.40 2.46 13.43
C ILE A 344 4.23 2.63 11.92
N THR A 345 4.03 3.85 11.44
CA THR A 345 4.08 4.23 10.03
C THR A 345 5.28 3.58 9.32
N LEU A 346 5.11 3.17 8.06
CA LEU A 346 6.19 2.60 7.25
C LEU A 346 7.41 3.53 7.24
N LYS A 347 8.61 2.97 7.46
CA LYS A 347 9.85 3.76 7.53
C LYS A 347 10.11 4.62 6.30
N GLU A 348 9.77 4.14 5.13
CA GLU A 348 9.93 4.86 3.87
C GLU A 348 9.06 6.11 3.74
N LEU A 349 7.97 6.19 4.51
CA LEU A 349 7.05 7.31 4.52
C LEU A 349 7.40 8.36 5.57
N MET A 350 8.17 8.01 6.61
CA MET A 350 8.54 8.91 7.71
C MET A 350 9.78 9.73 7.37
N ASP A 351 9.85 10.94 7.88
CA ASP A 351 11.07 11.77 7.88
C ASP A 351 11.85 11.66 9.20
N CYS A 352 11.22 11.19 10.27
CA CYS A 352 11.89 10.81 11.51
C CYS A 352 12.35 9.34 11.44
N ASP A 353 13.31 8.95 12.29
CA ASP A 353 13.72 7.55 12.42
C ASP A 353 13.25 7.00 13.78
N ALA A 354 12.13 6.26 13.76
CA ALA A 354 11.51 5.67 14.94
C ALA A 354 11.31 4.16 14.75
N TYR A 355 11.53 3.37 15.82
CA TYR A 355 11.36 1.92 15.79
C TYR A 355 11.20 1.34 17.20
N PHE A 356 10.64 0.14 17.31
CA PHE A 356 10.55 -0.59 18.59
C PHE A 356 11.88 -1.25 18.96
N LEU A 357 12.19 -1.29 20.28
CA LEU A 357 13.33 -2.00 20.85
C LEU A 357 13.02 -3.45 21.22
#